data_533d670baa0438dee589864e6708a4a2
#
_entry.id   533d670baa0438dee589864e6708a4a2
#
_cell.length_a   1.000
_cell.length_b   1.000
_cell.length_c   1.000
_cell.angle_alpha   90.00
_cell.angle_beta   90.00
_cell.angle_gamma   90.00
#
_symmetry.space_group_name_H-M   'P 1'
#
loop_
_entity.id
_entity.type
_entity.pdbx_description
1 polymer ?
#
loop_
_entity_poly.entity_id
_entity_poly.type
_entity_poly.pdbx_seq_one_letter_code
_entity_poly.pdbx_strand_id
1 'polypeptide(L)'
;GTKIGRPKYNIIGAQKFGEIKVLLSEDTQIIRSPGPVIYRIRRLLKNFSDKDYLLLSGDPKVIALATAIACEINNGKYKTLTWDRQEKMYYSTPFNIHERGEINEWGKTTKDVYWGCTSRRK
;
A
#
# COMPACT_ATOMS: atom_id res chain seq x y z
N GLY A 1 -12.44 -15.22 12.25
CA GLY A 1 -11.75 -14.14 11.66
C GLY A 1 -11.40 -14.39 10.23
N THR A 2 -11.09 -13.35 9.58
CA THR A 2 -10.78 -13.41 8.18
C THR A 2 -9.32 -13.75 7.99
N LYS A 3 -9.08 -14.66 7.08
CA LYS A 3 -7.73 -14.98 6.75
C LYS A 3 -7.16 -13.94 5.83
N ILE A 4 -5.94 -13.58 6.09
CA ILE A 4 -5.23 -12.63 5.24
C ILE A 4 -4.36 -13.35 4.24
N GLY A 5 -4.38 -14.65 4.28
CA GLY A 5 -3.47 -15.44 3.53
C GLY A 5 -2.29 -15.77 4.40
N ARG A 6 -1.22 -16.16 3.77
CA ARG A 6 -0.02 -16.51 4.51
C ARG A 6 0.88 -15.31 4.57
N PRO A 7 0.79 -14.54 5.61
CA PRO A 7 1.65 -13.35 5.70
C PRO A 7 3.10 -13.78 5.87
N LYS A 8 3.96 -13.11 5.19
CA LYS A 8 5.38 -13.35 5.34
C LYS A 8 5.89 -12.80 6.65
N TYR A 9 5.14 -11.91 7.24
CA TYR A 9 5.55 -11.24 8.46
C TYR A 9 4.52 -11.46 9.52
N ASN A 10 4.93 -11.25 10.74
CA ASN A 10 4.02 -11.35 11.86
C ASN A 10 3.12 -10.12 11.87
N ILE A 11 1.91 -10.28 11.36
CA ILE A 11 1.00 -9.14 11.29
C ILE A 11 0.40 -8.79 12.64
N ILE A 12 0.58 -9.66 13.63
CA ILE A 12 0.06 -9.36 14.96
C ILE A 12 0.67 -8.07 15.48
N GLY A 13 1.93 -7.83 15.17
CA GLY A 13 2.58 -6.60 15.61
C GLY A 13 1.96 -5.35 15.05
N ALA A 14 1.25 -5.45 13.93
CA ALA A 14 0.62 -4.30 13.34
C ALA A 14 -0.66 -3.92 14.06
N GLN A 15 -1.20 -4.81 14.87
CA GLN A 15 -2.47 -4.55 15.53
C GLN A 15 -2.38 -3.42 16.54
N LYS A 16 -1.19 -3.11 17.01
CA LYS A 16 -1.04 -2.00 17.93
C LYS A 16 -1.31 -0.67 17.27
N PHE A 17 -1.33 -0.63 15.94
CA PHE A 17 -1.65 0.59 15.21
C PHE A 17 -3.14 0.70 14.92
N GLY A 18 -3.88 -0.38 15.08
CA GLY A 18 -5.30 -0.36 14.83
C GLY A 18 -5.80 -1.72 14.41
N GLU A 19 -7.09 -1.79 14.19
CA GLU A 19 -7.71 -3.02 13.77
C GLU A 19 -7.30 -3.34 12.32
N ILE A 20 -6.95 -4.61 12.10
CA ILE A 20 -6.53 -5.04 10.77
C ILE A 20 -7.74 -5.43 9.95
N LYS A 21 -7.91 -4.79 8.80
CA LYS A 21 -8.99 -5.10 7.89
C LYS A 21 -8.41 -5.64 6.60
N VAL A 22 -8.97 -6.74 6.15
CA VAL A 22 -8.48 -7.43 4.96
C VAL A 22 -9.20 -6.89 3.74
N LEU A 23 -8.43 -6.36 2.80
CA LEU A 23 -9.03 -5.82 1.57
C LEU A 23 -9.41 -6.94 0.62
N LEU A 24 -8.57 -7.98 0.52
CA LEU A 24 -8.85 -9.11 -0.31
C LEU A 24 -8.36 -10.37 0.37
N SER A 25 -9.18 -11.42 0.29
CA SER A 25 -8.74 -12.70 0.82
C SER A 25 -7.77 -13.33 -0.16
N GLU A 26 -7.04 -14.34 0.32
CA GLU A 26 -6.08 -14.99 -0.53
C GLU A 26 -6.73 -15.76 -1.67
N ASP A 27 -8.03 -16.05 -1.54
CA ASP A 27 -8.73 -16.77 -2.59
C ASP A 27 -9.17 -15.88 -3.72
N THR A 28 -9.08 -14.58 -3.55
CA THR A 28 -9.52 -13.63 -4.56
C THR A 28 -8.37 -13.33 -5.48
N GLN A 29 -8.65 -13.34 -6.76
CA GLN A 29 -7.62 -13.09 -7.76
C GLN A 29 -7.99 -11.91 -8.62
N ILE A 30 -7.02 -11.05 -8.83
CA ILE A 30 -7.14 -9.95 -9.78
C ILE A 30 -6.41 -10.38 -11.02
N ILE A 31 -7.08 -10.99 -11.94
CA ILE A 31 -6.37 -11.45 -13.11
C ILE A 31 -6.79 -10.68 -14.34
N ARG A 32 -8.05 -10.76 -14.67
CA ARG A 32 -8.51 -10.17 -15.92
C ARG A 32 -9.64 -9.19 -15.75
N SER A 33 -10.35 -9.29 -14.67
CA SER A 33 -11.52 -8.43 -14.45
C SER A 33 -11.36 -7.65 -13.18
N PRO A 34 -10.67 -6.52 -13.24
CA PRO A 34 -10.41 -5.75 -12.02
C PRO A 34 -11.63 -5.03 -11.47
N GLY A 35 -12.69 -4.87 -12.27
CA GLY A 35 -13.83 -4.10 -11.84
C GLY A 35 -14.40 -4.46 -10.48
N PRO A 36 -14.74 -5.75 -10.26
CA PRO A 36 -15.30 -6.12 -8.96
C PRO A 36 -14.34 -5.89 -7.81
N VAL A 37 -13.04 -6.04 -8.07
CA VAL A 37 -12.05 -5.84 -7.03
C VAL A 37 -11.94 -4.35 -6.69
N ILE A 38 -11.98 -3.50 -7.71
CA ILE A 38 -11.95 -2.06 -7.49
C ILE A 38 -13.14 -1.64 -6.65
N TYR A 39 -14.31 -2.15 -6.99
CA TYR A 39 -15.53 -1.82 -6.25
C TYR A 39 -15.40 -2.24 -4.79
N ARG A 40 -14.90 -3.45 -4.56
CA ARG A 40 -14.76 -3.95 -3.21
C ARG A 40 -13.79 -3.10 -2.40
N ILE A 41 -12.66 -2.76 -2.99
CA ILE A 41 -11.67 -1.98 -2.27
C ILE A 41 -12.18 -0.58 -1.99
N ARG A 42 -12.89 0.02 -2.95
CA ARG A 42 -13.49 1.33 -2.71
C ARG A 42 -14.46 1.31 -1.55
N ARG A 43 -15.26 0.26 -1.46
CA ARG A 43 -16.18 0.14 -0.35
C ARG A 43 -15.47 0.05 0.98
N LEU A 44 -14.40 -0.75 1.01
CA LEU A 44 -13.67 -0.96 2.25
C LEU A 44 -12.89 0.28 2.67
N LEU A 45 -12.46 1.08 1.72
CA LEU A 45 -11.67 2.26 2.02
C LEU A 45 -12.47 3.56 2.01
N LYS A 46 -13.79 3.47 1.93
CA LYS A 46 -14.58 4.68 1.73
C LYS A 46 -14.39 5.72 2.83
N ASN A 47 -14.03 5.29 4.02
CA ASN A 47 -13.80 6.21 5.12
C ASN A 47 -12.33 6.38 5.47
N PHE A 48 -11.47 6.02 4.54
CA PHE A 48 -10.04 6.12 4.77
C PHE A 48 -9.64 7.56 5.08
N SER A 49 -8.83 7.74 6.10
CA SER A 49 -8.44 9.06 6.55
C SER A 49 -7.02 9.05 7.08
N ASP A 50 -6.59 10.19 7.60
CA ASP A 50 -5.26 10.31 8.16
C ASP A 50 -5.03 9.41 9.37
N LYS A 51 -6.08 8.84 9.92
CA LYS A 51 -5.95 7.98 11.07
C LYS A 51 -5.62 6.54 10.69
N ASP A 52 -5.70 6.23 9.41
CA ASP A 52 -5.59 4.87 8.95
C ASP A 52 -4.23 4.59 8.34
N TYR A 53 -3.90 3.32 8.23
CA TYR A 53 -2.64 2.87 7.69
C TYR A 53 -2.87 1.85 6.59
N LEU A 54 -1.95 1.80 5.65
CA LEU A 54 -1.93 0.74 4.65
C LEU A 54 -0.80 -0.22 5.00
N LEU A 55 -1.15 -1.46 5.25
CA LEU A 55 -0.14 -2.48 5.53
C LEU A 55 0.32 -3.07 4.20
N LEU A 56 1.59 -2.88 3.90
CA LEU A 56 2.13 -3.28 2.61
C LEU A 56 2.55 -4.74 2.65
N SER A 57 1.58 -5.61 2.54
CA SER A 57 1.82 -7.04 2.54
C SER A 57 0.80 -7.69 1.63
N GLY A 58 1.25 -8.61 0.81
CA GLY A 58 0.35 -9.33 -0.07
C GLY A 58 0.67 -9.12 -1.54
N ASP A 59 -0.34 -9.27 -2.37
CA ASP A 59 -0.19 -9.16 -3.81
C ASP A 59 0.14 -7.73 -4.20
N PRO A 60 1.26 -7.51 -4.91
CA PRO A 60 1.63 -6.16 -5.32
C PRO A 60 0.54 -5.44 -6.11
N LYS A 61 -0.25 -6.18 -6.89
CA LYS A 61 -1.31 -5.54 -7.65
C LYS A 61 -2.38 -4.97 -6.73
N VAL A 62 -2.68 -5.69 -5.66
CA VAL A 62 -3.67 -5.22 -4.69
C VAL A 62 -3.11 -4.03 -3.93
N ILE A 63 -1.84 -4.10 -3.56
CA ILE A 63 -1.21 -3.00 -2.84
C ILE A 63 -1.25 -1.72 -3.67
N ALA A 64 -0.89 -1.84 -4.96
CA ALA A 64 -0.89 -0.69 -5.83
C ALA A 64 -2.29 -0.11 -5.98
N LEU A 65 -3.28 -0.97 -6.19
CA LEU A 65 -4.64 -0.53 -6.39
C LEU A 65 -5.19 0.12 -5.11
N ALA A 66 -4.94 -0.49 -3.98
CA ALA A 66 -5.43 0.05 -2.71
C ALA A 66 -4.80 1.42 -2.43
N THR A 67 -3.51 1.56 -2.73
CA THR A 67 -2.84 2.83 -2.51
C THR A 67 -3.42 3.92 -3.41
N ALA A 68 -3.67 3.59 -4.67
CA ALA A 68 -4.24 4.56 -5.58
C ALA A 68 -5.61 5.03 -5.11
N ILE A 69 -6.42 4.08 -4.64
CA ILE A 69 -7.77 4.43 -4.19
C ILE A 69 -7.71 5.23 -2.90
N ALA A 70 -6.83 4.83 -1.98
CA ALA A 70 -6.68 5.56 -0.73
C ALA A 70 -6.24 7.00 -1.00
N CYS A 71 -5.34 7.19 -1.95
CA CYS A 71 -4.89 8.52 -2.32
C CYS A 71 -6.04 9.36 -2.87
N GLU A 72 -6.86 8.75 -3.70
CA GLU A 72 -7.99 9.48 -4.25
C GLU A 72 -8.95 9.92 -3.16
N ILE A 73 -9.20 9.04 -2.20
CA ILE A 73 -10.16 9.31 -1.15
C ILE A 73 -9.61 10.32 -0.15
N ASN A 74 -8.33 10.23 0.18
CA ASN A 74 -7.74 11.06 1.22
C ASN A 74 -6.84 12.16 0.65
N ASN A 75 -7.14 12.58 -0.57
CA ASN A 75 -6.49 13.74 -1.16
C ASN A 75 -4.97 13.59 -1.25
N GLY A 76 -4.53 12.38 -1.60
CA GLY A 76 -3.12 12.12 -1.84
C GLY A 76 -2.30 11.83 -0.61
N LYS A 77 -2.94 11.66 0.54
CA LYS A 77 -2.20 11.40 1.77
C LYS A 77 -2.49 10.01 2.28
N TYR A 78 -1.43 9.32 2.67
CA TYR A 78 -1.60 8.00 3.25
C TYR A 78 -0.36 7.66 4.08
N LYS A 79 -0.54 6.76 5.02
CA LYS A 79 0.57 6.25 5.83
C LYS A 79 0.67 4.76 5.61
N THR A 80 1.90 4.27 5.51
CA THR A 80 2.13 2.85 5.33
C THR A 80 2.70 2.25 6.59
N LEU A 81 2.45 0.96 6.75
CA LEU A 81 3.12 0.17 7.78
C LEU A 81 4.04 -0.80 7.07
N THR A 82 5.30 -0.84 7.48
CA THR A 82 6.29 -1.70 6.89
C THR A 82 7.01 -2.45 7.99
N TRP A 83 7.31 -3.72 7.72
CA TRP A 83 8.03 -4.54 8.67
C TRP A 83 9.52 -4.29 8.54
N ASP A 84 10.15 -4.01 9.67
CA ASP A 84 11.60 -3.85 9.72
C ASP A 84 12.19 -5.16 10.22
N ARG A 85 12.92 -5.82 9.36
CA ARG A 85 13.48 -7.14 9.71
C ARG A 85 14.53 -7.06 10.79
N GLN A 86 15.27 -5.98 10.81
CA GLN A 86 16.34 -5.87 11.78
C GLN A 86 15.82 -5.56 13.16
N GLU A 87 14.90 -4.60 13.23
CA GLU A 87 14.34 -4.22 14.51
C GLU A 87 13.16 -5.09 14.91
N LYS A 88 12.67 -5.90 13.98
CA LYS A 88 11.55 -6.83 14.21
C LYS A 88 10.34 -6.09 14.73
N MET A 89 10.01 -5.03 14.06
CA MET A 89 8.84 -4.23 14.41
C MET A 89 8.32 -3.54 13.17
N TYR A 90 7.08 -3.10 13.25
CA TYR A 90 6.49 -2.30 12.20
C TYR A 90 6.79 -0.84 12.43
N TYR A 91 6.97 -0.11 11.36
CA TYR A 91 7.11 1.32 11.43
C TYR A 91 6.22 1.96 10.39
N SER A 92 5.81 3.18 10.63
CA SER A 92 4.90 3.86 9.72
C SER A 92 5.64 4.97 9.01
N THR A 93 5.24 5.19 7.77
CA THR A 93 5.80 6.25 6.95
C THR A 93 4.65 7.03 6.33
N PRO A 94 4.62 8.34 6.53
CA PRO A 94 3.57 9.16 5.93
C PRO A 94 3.97 9.61 4.54
N PHE A 95 3.01 9.67 3.66
CA PHE A 95 3.21 10.14 2.30
C PHE A 95 2.16 11.15 1.93
N ASN A 96 2.58 12.14 1.19
CA ASN A 96 1.67 13.11 0.61
C ASN A 96 2.15 13.32 -0.82
N ILE A 97 1.38 12.84 -1.79
CA ILE A 97 1.85 12.88 -3.17
C ILE A 97 1.88 14.29 -3.74
N HIS A 98 1.31 15.24 -3.04
CA HIS A 98 1.34 16.64 -3.48
C HIS A 98 2.52 17.39 -2.92
N GLU A 99 3.27 16.76 -2.03
CA GLU A 99 4.43 17.38 -1.46
C GLU A 99 5.52 17.50 -2.50
N ARG A 100 6.18 18.66 -2.55
CA ARG A 100 7.20 18.89 -3.54
C ARG A 100 8.53 18.94 -2.86
N GLY A 101 9.33 17.92 -3.08
CA GLY A 101 10.70 17.97 -2.63
C GLY A 101 11.50 18.83 -3.57
N GLU A 102 12.76 18.96 -3.25
CA GLU A 102 13.65 19.67 -4.13
C GLU A 102 13.95 18.80 -5.34
N ILE A 103 13.75 19.38 -6.49
CA ILE A 103 13.97 18.65 -7.73
C ILE A 103 15.05 19.34 -8.51
N ASN A 104 16.13 18.64 -8.72
CA ASN A 104 17.25 19.19 -9.42
C ASN A 104 17.32 18.74 -10.86
N GLU A 105 16.55 17.76 -11.19
CA GLU A 105 16.59 17.21 -12.53
C GLU A 105 15.20 17.02 -13.04
N TRP A 106 15.09 17.15 -14.33
CA TRP A 106 13.83 16.95 -14.98
C TRP A 106 13.93 15.76 -15.89
N GLY A 107 12.92 14.95 -15.89
CA GLY A 107 12.91 13.78 -16.70
C GLY A 107 12.92 14.12 -18.17
N LYS A 108 13.35 13.19 -18.95
CA LYS A 108 13.28 13.32 -20.38
C LYS A 108 11.92 12.90 -20.86
N THR A 109 11.62 13.26 -22.06
CA THR A 109 10.31 12.96 -22.60
C THR A 109 10.22 11.62 -23.28
N THR A 110 11.23 10.79 -23.14
CA THR A 110 11.19 9.46 -23.74
C THR A 110 10.32 8.55 -22.90
N LYS A 111 9.90 7.48 -23.49
CA LYS A 111 9.14 6.48 -22.80
C LYS A 111 10.05 5.62 -21.97
N ASP A 112 9.67 5.42 -20.75
CA ASP A 112 10.49 4.64 -19.84
C ASP A 112 9.64 3.63 -19.09
N VAL A 113 10.32 2.65 -18.54
CA VAL A 113 9.71 1.73 -17.60
C VAL A 113 10.25 2.12 -16.25
N TYR A 114 9.35 2.48 -15.34
CA TYR A 114 9.76 2.92 -14.02
C TYR A 114 9.82 1.75 -13.07
N TRP A 115 11.00 1.49 -12.60
CA TRP A 115 11.25 0.37 -11.71
C TRP A 115 11.43 0.89 -10.29
N GLY A 116 10.53 0.49 -9.41
CA GLY A 116 10.57 0.98 -8.03
C GLY A 116 11.58 0.30 -7.16
N CYS A 117 12.59 -0.33 -7.74
CA CYS A 117 13.60 -1.02 -6.97
C CYS A 117 14.72 -0.07 -6.56
N THR A 118 15.06 -0.05 -5.29
CA THR A 118 16.16 0.76 -4.81
C THR A 118 17.37 -0.11 -4.64
N SER A 119 17.86 -0.56 -5.64
CA SER A 119 18.95 -1.47 -5.51
C SER A 119 20.19 -0.84 -4.94
N ARG A 120 20.75 -1.38 -4.65
CA ARG A 120 21.86 -1.12 -4.41
C ARG A 120 22.89 -1.80 -4.91
N ARG A 121 22.94 -1.90 -5.24
CA ARG A 121 23.67 -2.46 -5.77
C ARG A 121 24.60 -2.56 -5.69
N LYS A 122 24.90 -2.83 -5.37
CA LYS A 122 25.72 -2.98 -5.41
C LYS A 122 26.28 -3.11 -5.27
#